data_d08cdf74b73515e2f71d2b80866f8533
#
_entry.id   d08cdf74b73515e2f71d2b80866f8533
#
_cell.length_a   1.000
_cell.length_b   1.000
_cell.length_c   1.000
_cell.angle_alpha   90.00
_cell.angle_beta   90.00
_cell.angle_gamma   90.00
#
_symmetry.space_group_name_H-M   'P 1'
#
loop_
_entity.id
_entity.type
_entity.pdbx_description
1 polymer ?
#
loop_
_entity_poly.entity_id
_entity_poly.type
_entity_poly.pdbx_seq_one_letter_code
_entity_poly.pdbx_strand_id
1 'polypeptide(L)'
;MEILSTGEKIKRARVYQGITLKELCSDEISISKMSCIENGKIKADSEILHYISKKLDIDYNYLVQDVYEQIEENLNLLRKNEVPLDKIDEFINYSLEYAMDYSYLDLAFELIHRLFNFYVENNKIENIQLLISQYYDLYQKSSNDENTLIYYNDMASFFMKTKEYNEAINYFSKMRGIIKENGIKDKKSYVYICFREGLCYKETNEIQESYNKIISAVKYIDYIEDPKDKGKIYQEFATLNILLNKVETDKYINLARKYQGDDLVEVANSKAENGKYYFAIRDNVKAIDEIREAIDIFPKESEREYVNFLIKCIDTLYCNNEIDLAFSICDTALNLAICFNDLHLIERAYYFKGMLLQKNKRYREAEMYMNLSTDSLFRFANREERYKRYLEMADLYYNLNESKECIKYFTLAMNLEKKL
;
A
#
# COMPACT_ATOMS: atom_id res chain seq x y z
N MET A 1 22.57 14.72 0.85
CA MET A 1 23.81 15.55 0.72
C MET A 1 24.14 15.72 -0.75
N GLU A 2 24.85 16.79 -1.09
CA GLU A 2 25.30 17.01 -2.47
C GLU A 2 26.43 16.03 -2.80
N ILE A 3 26.36 15.39 -3.96
CA ILE A 3 27.36 14.42 -4.41
C ILE A 3 28.36 15.13 -5.31
N LEU A 4 29.66 15.07 -4.96
CA LEU A 4 30.73 15.72 -5.67
C LEU A 4 31.93 14.79 -5.80
N SER A 5 32.55 14.75 -6.96
CA SER A 5 33.85 14.10 -7.13
C SER A 5 34.94 14.84 -6.32
N THR A 6 36.02 14.15 -5.99
CA THR A 6 37.16 14.76 -5.28
C THR A 6 37.68 16.03 -5.97
N GLY A 7 37.76 16.01 -7.31
CA GLY A 7 38.15 17.16 -8.10
C GLY A 7 37.18 18.34 -7.97
N GLU A 8 35.89 18.08 -7.99
CA GLU A 8 34.85 19.12 -7.82
C GLU A 8 34.87 19.70 -6.41
N LYS A 9 35.06 18.87 -5.38
CA LYS A 9 35.20 19.33 -4.00
C LYS A 9 36.35 20.31 -3.86
N ILE A 10 37.55 19.95 -4.42
CA ILE A 10 38.74 20.81 -4.42
C ILE A 10 38.46 22.11 -5.16
N LYS A 11 37.94 22.03 -6.39
CA LYS A 11 37.68 23.20 -7.23
C LYS A 11 36.67 24.15 -6.58
N ARG A 12 35.58 23.59 -6.00
CA ARG A 12 34.54 24.37 -5.33
C ARG A 12 35.09 25.12 -4.12
N ALA A 13 35.84 24.43 -3.26
CA ALA A 13 36.45 25.05 -2.08
C ALA A 13 37.45 26.12 -2.44
N ARG A 14 38.31 25.84 -3.42
CA ARG A 14 39.28 26.82 -3.93
C ARG A 14 38.58 28.08 -4.46
N VAL A 15 37.55 27.91 -5.29
CA VAL A 15 36.80 29.05 -5.86
C VAL A 15 36.07 29.83 -4.77
N TYR A 16 35.44 29.13 -3.81
CA TYR A 16 34.76 29.76 -2.69
C TYR A 16 35.69 30.64 -1.84
N GLN A 17 36.93 30.20 -1.67
CA GLN A 17 37.96 30.98 -0.94
C GLN A 17 38.67 32.03 -1.80
N GLY A 18 38.31 32.13 -3.09
CA GLY A 18 38.95 33.10 -4.01
C GLY A 18 40.38 32.78 -4.36
N ILE A 19 40.88 31.55 -4.12
CA ILE A 19 42.24 31.10 -4.34
C ILE A 19 42.45 30.70 -5.81
N THR A 20 43.49 31.18 -6.46
CA THR A 20 43.85 30.75 -7.83
C THR A 20 44.51 29.37 -7.83
N LEU A 21 44.51 28.69 -8.98
CA LEU A 21 45.25 27.41 -9.13
C LEU A 21 46.74 27.57 -8.78
N LYS A 22 47.35 28.70 -9.15
CA LYS A 22 48.75 28.96 -8.85
C LYS A 22 49.01 29.10 -7.35
N GLU A 23 48.16 29.78 -6.63
CA GLU A 23 48.24 29.93 -5.17
C GLU A 23 47.99 28.61 -4.43
N LEU A 24 47.02 27.80 -4.92
CA LEU A 24 46.77 26.46 -4.36
C LEU A 24 47.96 25.53 -4.54
N CYS A 25 48.58 25.53 -5.74
CA CYS A 25 49.66 24.62 -6.08
C CYS A 25 50.97 24.99 -5.36
N SER A 26 51.22 26.30 -5.15
CA SER A 26 52.54 26.79 -4.68
C SER A 26 53.69 26.11 -5.46
N ASP A 27 54.75 25.67 -4.78
CA ASP A 27 55.85 24.91 -5.37
C ASP A 27 55.70 23.37 -5.21
N GLU A 28 54.63 22.91 -4.58
CA GLU A 28 54.41 21.48 -4.24
C GLU A 28 53.78 20.67 -5.38
N ILE A 29 52.93 21.31 -6.18
CA ILE A 29 52.16 20.61 -7.22
C ILE A 29 52.20 21.43 -8.51
N SER A 30 52.38 20.80 -9.66
CA SER A 30 52.29 21.53 -10.93
C SER A 30 50.87 21.98 -11.22
N ILE A 31 50.67 23.19 -11.74
CA ILE A 31 49.37 23.77 -12.10
C ILE A 31 48.64 22.84 -13.07
N SER A 32 49.34 22.22 -14.00
CA SER A 32 48.79 21.28 -14.97
C SER A 32 48.23 20.02 -14.27
N LYS A 33 48.98 19.45 -13.29
CA LYS A 33 48.53 18.28 -12.52
C LYS A 33 47.28 18.62 -11.71
N MET A 34 47.28 19.77 -11.03
CA MET A 34 46.10 20.20 -10.24
C MET A 34 44.88 20.46 -11.12
N SER A 35 45.07 21.11 -12.27
CA SER A 35 43.94 21.27 -13.24
C SER A 35 43.39 19.93 -13.74
N CYS A 36 44.24 18.92 -13.95
CA CYS A 36 43.79 17.59 -14.30
C CYS A 36 43.03 16.91 -13.15
N ILE A 37 43.45 17.13 -11.90
CA ILE A 37 42.75 16.60 -10.70
C ILE A 37 41.40 17.27 -10.56
N GLU A 38 41.30 18.60 -10.62
CA GLU A 38 40.03 19.33 -10.51
C GLU A 38 39.00 18.96 -11.60
N ASN A 39 39.49 18.56 -12.77
CA ASN A 39 38.64 18.12 -13.88
C ASN A 39 38.47 16.58 -13.95
N GLY A 40 38.82 15.84 -12.91
CA GLY A 40 38.66 14.39 -12.80
C GLY A 40 39.50 13.54 -13.76
N LYS A 41 40.47 14.12 -14.47
CA LYS A 41 41.32 13.42 -15.43
C LYS A 41 42.42 12.58 -14.78
N ILE A 42 42.81 12.92 -13.57
CA ILE A 42 43.85 12.24 -12.76
C ILE A 42 43.31 12.15 -11.32
N LYS A 43 43.47 10.98 -10.70
CA LYS A 43 43.20 10.84 -9.25
C LYS A 43 44.33 11.48 -8.45
N ALA A 44 43.98 12.23 -7.41
CA ALA A 44 44.93 12.75 -6.46
C ALA A 44 45.43 11.61 -5.54
N ASP A 45 46.73 11.57 -5.27
CA ASP A 45 47.29 10.68 -4.26
C ASP A 45 47.06 11.23 -2.84
N SER A 46 47.31 10.40 -1.83
CA SER A 46 47.06 10.75 -0.44
C SER A 46 47.89 11.94 0.06
N GLU A 47 49.10 12.09 -0.47
CA GLU A 47 49.99 13.21 -0.09
C GLU A 47 49.43 14.53 -0.61
N ILE A 48 48.98 14.54 -1.87
CA ILE A 48 48.32 15.71 -2.48
C ILE A 48 47.01 16.03 -1.74
N LEU A 49 46.21 15.05 -1.37
CA LEU A 49 44.94 15.27 -0.63
C LEU A 49 45.21 15.84 0.77
N HIS A 50 46.26 15.37 1.46
CA HIS A 50 46.68 15.94 2.75
C HIS A 50 47.16 17.38 2.62
N TYR A 51 47.93 17.68 1.56
CA TYR A 51 48.36 19.04 1.28
C TYR A 51 47.18 19.97 1.02
N ILE A 52 46.25 19.56 0.16
CA ILE A 52 45.06 20.33 -0.20
C ILE A 52 44.14 20.54 1.02
N SER A 53 43.91 19.48 1.82
CA SER A 53 43.12 19.55 3.05
C SER A 53 43.63 20.66 3.98
N LYS A 54 44.93 20.70 4.22
CA LYS A 54 45.57 21.75 5.04
C LYS A 54 45.52 23.13 4.40
N LYS A 55 45.72 23.22 3.07
CA LYS A 55 45.80 24.50 2.35
C LYS A 55 44.45 25.18 2.22
N LEU A 56 43.35 24.39 2.03
CA LEU A 56 42.00 24.88 1.88
C LEU A 56 41.15 24.77 3.18
N ASP A 57 41.79 24.33 4.28
CA ASP A 57 41.11 24.11 5.57
C ASP A 57 39.83 23.26 5.41
N ILE A 58 39.94 22.09 4.73
CA ILE A 58 38.87 21.16 4.48
C ILE A 58 39.20 19.85 5.18
N ASP A 59 38.15 19.19 5.73
CA ASP A 59 38.30 17.86 6.31
C ASP A 59 38.86 16.86 5.27
N TYR A 60 39.91 16.17 5.65
CA TYR A 60 40.59 15.18 4.82
C TYR A 60 39.61 14.03 4.45
N ASN A 61 38.79 13.54 5.41
CA ASN A 61 37.85 12.48 5.17
C ASN A 61 36.78 12.88 4.12
N TYR A 62 36.35 14.15 4.15
CA TYR A 62 35.44 14.68 3.13
C TYR A 62 36.07 14.68 1.73
N LEU A 63 37.39 15.03 1.62
CA LEU A 63 38.04 15.01 0.32
C LEU A 63 38.30 13.62 -0.25
N VAL A 64 38.58 12.64 0.62
CA VAL A 64 38.87 11.25 0.23
C VAL A 64 37.61 10.52 -0.17
N GLN A 65 36.47 10.83 0.46
CA GLN A 65 35.20 10.19 0.19
C GLN A 65 34.82 10.30 -1.30
N ASP A 66 34.74 9.17 -1.98
CA ASP A 66 34.41 9.13 -3.40
C ASP A 66 32.91 9.23 -3.66
N VAL A 67 32.50 9.23 -4.92
CA VAL A 67 31.08 9.32 -5.31
C VAL A 67 30.29 8.08 -4.86
N TYR A 68 30.90 6.90 -4.91
CA TYR A 68 30.26 5.65 -4.45
C TYR A 68 29.91 5.74 -2.97
N GLU A 69 30.86 6.12 -2.13
CA GLU A 69 30.69 6.26 -0.68
C GLU A 69 29.63 7.31 -0.33
N GLN A 70 29.56 8.42 -1.08
CA GLN A 70 28.54 9.46 -0.87
C GLN A 70 27.12 8.96 -1.22
N ILE A 71 26.96 8.17 -2.30
CA ILE A 71 25.69 7.56 -2.66
C ILE A 71 25.29 6.52 -1.60
N GLU A 72 26.23 5.70 -1.12
CA GLU A 72 25.99 4.73 -0.06
C GLU A 72 25.56 5.42 1.25
N GLU A 73 26.16 6.57 1.57
CA GLU A 73 25.73 7.38 2.71
C GLU A 73 24.30 7.92 2.53
N ASN A 74 23.96 8.39 1.34
CA ASN A 74 22.59 8.80 1.01
C ASN A 74 21.61 7.64 1.14
N LEU A 75 21.97 6.43 0.69
CA LEU A 75 21.18 5.21 0.89
C LEU A 75 21.00 4.88 2.38
N ASN A 76 22.04 5.07 3.19
CA ASN A 76 21.98 4.86 4.63
C ASN A 76 21.00 5.84 5.32
N LEU A 77 20.93 7.10 4.88
CA LEU A 77 19.93 8.06 5.35
C LEU A 77 18.51 7.59 5.00
N LEU A 78 18.30 7.05 3.80
CA LEU A 78 17.01 6.47 3.40
C LEU A 78 16.66 5.23 4.23
N ARG A 79 17.63 4.33 4.48
CA ARG A 79 17.44 3.12 5.32
C ARG A 79 17.02 3.46 6.75
N LYS A 80 17.51 4.60 7.28
CA LYS A 80 17.21 5.10 8.63
C LYS A 80 15.93 5.96 8.69
N ASN A 81 15.26 6.21 7.56
CA ASN A 81 14.13 7.13 7.44
C ASN A 81 14.45 8.57 7.92
N GLU A 82 15.67 9.01 7.69
CA GLU A 82 16.14 10.36 8.08
C GLU A 82 15.87 11.41 7.00
N VAL A 83 15.39 11.03 5.82
CA VAL A 83 15.01 11.93 4.74
C VAL A 83 13.54 12.33 4.88
N PRO A 84 13.21 13.65 4.85
CA PRO A 84 11.82 14.11 4.89
C PRO A 84 10.97 13.55 3.74
N LEU A 85 9.73 13.15 4.02
CA LEU A 85 8.83 12.48 3.06
C LEU A 85 8.58 13.31 1.78
N ASP A 86 8.48 14.62 1.92
CA ASP A 86 8.28 15.57 0.81
C ASP A 86 9.49 15.71 -0.12
N LYS A 87 10.67 15.26 0.31
CA LYS A 87 11.93 15.33 -0.44
C LYS A 87 12.47 13.98 -0.90
N ILE A 88 11.85 12.86 -0.51
CA ILE A 88 12.34 11.51 -0.83
C ILE A 88 12.49 11.33 -2.35
N ASP A 89 11.48 11.74 -3.11
CA ASP A 89 11.46 11.62 -4.57
C ASP A 89 12.68 12.31 -5.21
N GLU A 90 12.87 13.60 -4.92
CA GLU A 90 13.98 14.39 -5.42
C GLU A 90 15.34 13.83 -4.97
N PHE A 91 15.44 13.42 -3.70
CA PHE A 91 16.65 12.89 -3.11
C PHE A 91 17.11 11.57 -3.74
N ILE A 92 16.15 10.66 -3.99
CA ILE A 92 16.46 9.37 -4.63
C ILE A 92 16.81 9.58 -6.10
N ASN A 93 16.04 10.38 -6.85
CA ASN A 93 16.31 10.65 -8.25
C ASN A 93 17.69 11.28 -8.44
N TYR A 94 18.06 12.23 -7.60
CA TYR A 94 19.38 12.85 -7.61
C TYR A 94 20.52 11.83 -7.41
N SER A 95 20.39 10.95 -6.40
CA SER A 95 21.38 9.92 -6.13
C SER A 95 21.44 8.85 -7.24
N LEU A 96 20.27 8.51 -7.82
CA LEU A 96 20.16 7.55 -8.93
C LEU A 96 20.84 8.06 -10.21
N GLU A 97 20.69 9.35 -10.54
CA GLU A 97 21.37 9.97 -11.68
C GLU A 97 22.88 9.79 -11.57
N TYR A 98 23.49 10.12 -10.42
CA TYR A 98 24.92 9.91 -10.20
C TYR A 98 25.33 8.43 -10.23
N ALA A 99 24.52 7.54 -9.64
CA ALA A 99 24.82 6.11 -9.69
C ALA A 99 24.81 5.57 -11.13
N MET A 100 23.91 6.09 -11.97
CA MET A 100 23.85 5.73 -13.40
C MET A 100 25.03 6.30 -14.18
N ASP A 101 25.39 7.56 -13.98
CA ASP A 101 26.49 8.25 -14.67
C ASP A 101 27.84 7.58 -14.38
N TYR A 102 28.02 7.13 -13.14
CA TYR A 102 29.23 6.41 -12.72
C TYR A 102 29.16 4.89 -12.93
N SER A 103 28.05 4.39 -13.47
CA SER A 103 27.80 2.95 -13.71
C SER A 103 27.90 2.09 -12.43
N TYR A 104 27.50 2.60 -11.28
CA TYR A 104 27.39 1.86 -10.02
C TYR A 104 26.05 1.11 -9.99
N LEU A 105 25.98 -0.02 -10.71
CA LEU A 105 24.74 -0.76 -10.97
C LEU A 105 24.07 -1.30 -9.71
N ASP A 106 24.85 -1.68 -8.72
CA ASP A 106 24.36 -2.15 -7.41
C ASP A 106 23.62 -1.06 -6.66
N LEU A 107 24.22 0.13 -6.53
CA LEU A 107 23.59 1.28 -5.89
C LEU A 107 22.39 1.80 -6.68
N ALA A 108 22.50 1.82 -8.02
CA ALA A 108 21.41 2.23 -8.89
C ALA A 108 20.21 1.31 -8.77
N PHE A 109 20.43 0.00 -8.65
CA PHE A 109 19.34 -0.98 -8.45
C PHE A 109 18.66 -0.80 -7.10
N GLU A 110 19.40 -0.60 -6.01
CA GLU A 110 18.80 -0.33 -4.70
C GLU A 110 18.01 0.98 -4.68
N LEU A 111 18.54 2.04 -5.29
CA LEU A 111 17.89 3.34 -5.37
C LEU A 111 16.57 3.26 -6.15
N ILE A 112 16.57 2.61 -7.32
CA ILE A 112 15.35 2.48 -8.13
C ILE A 112 14.31 1.60 -7.47
N HIS A 113 14.72 0.52 -6.78
CA HIS A 113 13.85 -0.31 -5.94
C HIS A 113 13.14 0.54 -4.87
N ARG A 114 13.86 1.39 -4.15
CA ARG A 114 13.29 2.27 -3.13
C ARG A 114 12.35 3.32 -3.72
N LEU A 115 12.72 3.90 -4.85
CA LEU A 115 11.89 4.88 -5.55
C LEU A 115 10.58 4.25 -6.04
N PHE A 116 10.65 3.05 -6.59
CA PHE A 116 9.50 2.29 -7.05
C PHE A 116 8.53 2.01 -5.90
N ASN A 117 9.02 1.50 -4.77
CA ASN A 117 8.19 1.24 -3.60
C ASN A 117 7.59 2.52 -3.01
N PHE A 118 8.35 3.60 -2.94
CA PHE A 118 7.83 4.90 -2.53
C PHE A 118 6.65 5.36 -3.41
N TYR A 119 6.74 5.17 -4.73
CA TYR A 119 5.66 5.49 -5.64
C TYR A 119 4.45 4.56 -5.46
N VAL A 120 4.68 3.25 -5.28
CA VAL A 120 3.60 2.28 -5.01
C VAL A 120 2.86 2.63 -3.74
N GLU A 121 3.54 2.90 -2.64
CA GLU A 121 2.94 3.25 -1.35
C GLU A 121 2.11 4.53 -1.42
N ASN A 122 2.58 5.53 -2.17
CA ASN A 122 1.94 6.84 -2.31
C ASN A 122 0.95 6.93 -3.49
N ASN A 123 0.59 5.82 -4.14
CA ASN A 123 -0.33 5.76 -5.28
C ASN A 123 0.08 6.66 -6.47
N LYS A 124 1.37 6.89 -6.70
CA LYS A 124 1.89 7.69 -7.83
C LYS A 124 1.98 6.83 -9.10
N ILE A 125 0.86 6.38 -9.63
CA ILE A 125 0.79 5.40 -10.74
C ILE A 125 1.50 5.91 -12.00
N GLU A 126 1.33 7.18 -12.36
CA GLU A 126 1.98 7.78 -13.54
C GLU A 126 3.52 7.73 -13.42
N ASN A 127 4.05 8.04 -12.23
CA ASN A 127 5.50 7.97 -11.98
C ASN A 127 6.02 6.54 -12.10
N ILE A 128 5.26 5.55 -11.63
CA ILE A 128 5.62 4.13 -11.76
C ILE A 128 5.71 3.74 -13.24
N GLN A 129 4.73 4.10 -14.06
CA GLN A 129 4.72 3.79 -15.49
C GLN A 129 5.95 4.34 -16.21
N LEU A 130 6.41 5.53 -15.85
CA LEU A 130 7.63 6.13 -16.40
C LEU A 130 8.91 5.39 -15.92
N LEU A 131 8.89 4.87 -14.69
CA LEU A 131 10.04 4.22 -14.07
C LEU A 131 10.24 2.76 -14.50
N ILE A 132 9.17 2.06 -14.89
CA ILE A 132 9.20 0.59 -15.17
C ILE A 132 10.28 0.21 -16.18
N SER A 133 10.42 0.94 -17.29
CA SER A 133 11.41 0.62 -18.31
C SER A 133 12.83 0.74 -17.79
N GLN A 134 13.14 1.80 -17.05
CA GLN A 134 14.45 2.02 -16.46
C GLN A 134 14.75 0.97 -15.38
N TYR A 135 13.74 0.60 -14.58
CA TYR A 135 13.89 -0.45 -13.57
C TYR A 135 14.17 -1.82 -14.21
N TYR A 136 13.45 -2.14 -15.28
CA TYR A 136 13.69 -3.38 -16.02
C TYR A 136 15.11 -3.44 -16.61
N ASP A 137 15.59 -2.34 -17.21
CA ASP A 137 16.93 -2.27 -17.78
C ASP A 137 18.02 -2.43 -16.72
N LEU A 138 17.86 -1.81 -15.54
CA LEU A 138 18.78 -1.98 -14.42
C LEU A 138 18.74 -3.41 -13.88
N TYR A 139 17.55 -4.00 -13.73
CA TYR A 139 17.39 -5.39 -13.34
C TYR A 139 18.14 -6.32 -14.31
N GLN A 140 18.00 -6.14 -15.62
CA GLN A 140 18.69 -6.98 -16.60
C GLN A 140 20.22 -6.87 -16.51
N LYS A 141 20.75 -5.68 -16.21
CA LYS A 141 22.20 -5.44 -16.08
C LYS A 141 22.80 -5.94 -14.76
N SER A 142 21.99 -6.01 -13.72
CA SER A 142 22.41 -6.40 -12.36
C SER A 142 21.79 -7.72 -11.89
N SER A 143 21.27 -8.54 -12.83
CA SER A 143 20.50 -9.73 -12.50
C SER A 143 21.35 -10.78 -11.76
N ASN A 144 20.89 -11.11 -10.57
CA ASN A 144 21.25 -12.27 -9.75
C ASN A 144 19.95 -12.74 -9.07
N ASP A 145 19.98 -13.87 -8.37
CA ASP A 145 18.77 -14.43 -7.75
C ASP A 145 18.12 -13.46 -6.76
N GLU A 146 18.91 -12.70 -5.99
CA GLU A 146 18.42 -11.74 -5.01
C GLU A 146 17.73 -10.56 -5.69
N ASN A 147 18.38 -9.90 -6.62
CA ASN A 147 17.81 -8.77 -7.38
C ASN A 147 16.58 -9.22 -8.20
N THR A 148 16.58 -10.45 -8.68
CA THR A 148 15.43 -11.04 -9.39
C THR A 148 14.22 -11.17 -8.47
N LEU A 149 14.42 -11.66 -7.25
CA LEU A 149 13.34 -11.78 -6.27
C LEU A 149 12.82 -10.39 -5.84
N ILE A 150 13.71 -9.41 -5.65
CA ILE A 150 13.33 -8.03 -5.33
C ILE A 150 12.48 -7.44 -6.46
N TYR A 151 12.97 -7.48 -7.70
CA TYR A 151 12.26 -6.96 -8.86
C TYR A 151 10.88 -7.60 -9.05
N TYR A 152 10.80 -8.93 -8.95
CA TYR A 152 9.53 -9.64 -9.08
C TYR A 152 8.56 -9.33 -7.95
N ASN A 153 9.05 -9.15 -6.72
CA ASN A 153 8.22 -8.76 -5.59
C ASN A 153 7.64 -7.36 -5.76
N ASP A 154 8.44 -6.42 -6.27
CA ASP A 154 8.01 -5.05 -6.52
C ASP A 154 6.93 -5.01 -7.61
N MET A 155 7.15 -5.71 -8.72
CA MET A 155 6.17 -5.81 -9.80
C MET A 155 4.87 -6.49 -9.31
N ALA A 156 4.97 -7.59 -8.56
CA ALA A 156 3.81 -8.24 -7.97
C ALA A 156 3.03 -7.29 -7.04
N SER A 157 3.74 -6.52 -6.21
CA SER A 157 3.14 -5.53 -5.30
C SER A 157 2.40 -4.42 -6.06
N PHE A 158 2.99 -3.93 -7.13
CA PHE A 158 2.36 -2.95 -8.02
C PHE A 158 1.07 -3.50 -8.63
N PHE A 159 1.12 -4.71 -9.24
CA PHE A 159 -0.06 -5.33 -9.84
C PHE A 159 -1.15 -5.68 -8.82
N MET A 160 -0.80 -6.04 -7.60
CA MET A 160 -1.79 -6.16 -6.52
C MET A 160 -2.46 -4.82 -6.21
N LYS A 161 -1.69 -3.74 -6.19
CA LYS A 161 -2.20 -2.38 -5.92
C LYS A 161 -3.12 -1.88 -7.03
N THR A 162 -2.81 -2.18 -8.29
CA THR A 162 -3.64 -1.84 -9.46
C THR A 162 -4.79 -2.83 -9.69
N LYS A 163 -4.90 -3.89 -8.85
CA LYS A 163 -5.89 -4.97 -8.95
C LYS A 163 -5.75 -5.84 -10.21
N GLU A 164 -4.58 -5.85 -10.81
CA GLU A 164 -4.21 -6.72 -11.92
C GLU A 164 -3.67 -8.05 -11.36
N TYR A 165 -4.54 -8.79 -10.66
CA TYR A 165 -4.15 -9.95 -9.87
C TYR A 165 -3.53 -11.09 -10.68
N ASN A 166 -3.94 -11.29 -11.94
CA ASN A 166 -3.35 -12.31 -12.81
C ASN A 166 -1.86 -12.03 -13.08
N GLU A 167 -1.50 -10.78 -13.31
CA GLU A 167 -0.09 -10.39 -13.47
C GLU A 167 0.71 -10.58 -12.17
N ALA A 168 0.12 -10.21 -11.03
CA ALA A 168 0.74 -10.46 -9.72
C ALA A 168 1.01 -11.97 -9.50
N ILE A 169 0.06 -12.84 -9.82
CA ILE A 169 0.19 -14.31 -9.74
C ILE A 169 1.37 -14.80 -10.58
N ASN A 170 1.54 -14.28 -11.81
CA ASN A 170 2.65 -14.64 -12.68
C ASN A 170 4.01 -14.36 -12.03
N TYR A 171 4.17 -13.18 -11.42
CA TYR A 171 5.41 -12.84 -10.72
C TYR A 171 5.62 -13.67 -9.46
N PHE A 172 4.62 -13.87 -8.62
CA PHE A 172 4.72 -14.74 -7.45
C PHE A 172 5.04 -16.18 -7.81
N SER A 173 4.47 -16.69 -8.89
CA SER A 173 4.77 -18.05 -9.38
C SER A 173 6.23 -18.20 -9.80
N LYS A 174 6.80 -17.20 -10.50
CA LYS A 174 8.24 -17.17 -10.84
C LYS A 174 9.12 -17.13 -9.59
N MET A 175 8.82 -16.25 -8.63
CA MET A 175 9.55 -16.18 -7.35
C MET A 175 9.53 -17.51 -6.61
N ARG A 176 8.36 -18.13 -6.51
CA ARG A 176 8.19 -19.43 -5.86
C ARG A 176 8.98 -20.54 -6.57
N GLY A 177 9.09 -20.47 -7.91
CA GLY A 177 9.94 -21.36 -8.73
C GLY A 177 11.40 -21.25 -8.30
N ILE A 178 11.97 -20.05 -8.30
CA ILE A 178 13.37 -19.79 -7.91
C ILE A 178 13.66 -20.33 -6.50
N ILE A 179 12.78 -20.02 -5.52
CA ILE A 179 13.00 -20.47 -4.14
C ILE A 179 12.92 -22.00 -4.03
N LYS A 180 12.05 -22.67 -4.80
CA LYS A 180 11.97 -24.14 -4.82
C LYS A 180 13.20 -24.79 -5.45
N GLU A 181 13.71 -24.24 -6.54
CA GLU A 181 14.95 -24.70 -7.19
C GLU A 181 16.14 -24.59 -6.26
N ASN A 182 16.18 -23.57 -5.42
CA ASN A 182 17.18 -23.37 -4.36
C ASN A 182 16.92 -24.21 -3.08
N GLY A 183 15.97 -25.17 -3.12
CA GLY A 183 15.68 -26.11 -2.02
C GLY A 183 14.94 -25.49 -0.84
N ILE A 184 14.17 -24.39 -1.04
CA ILE A 184 13.41 -23.67 -0.01
C ILE A 184 14.30 -23.32 1.20
N LYS A 185 15.48 -22.77 0.95
CA LYS A 185 16.39 -22.33 2.01
C LYS A 185 15.79 -21.16 2.80
N ASP A 186 15.24 -20.16 2.11
CA ASP A 186 14.50 -19.06 2.70
C ASP A 186 13.02 -19.41 2.84
N LYS A 187 12.70 -20.07 3.95
CA LYS A 187 11.32 -20.49 4.27
C LYS A 187 10.43 -19.31 4.62
N LYS A 188 10.98 -18.23 5.18
CA LYS A 188 10.23 -17.02 5.54
C LYS A 188 9.69 -16.34 4.28
N SER A 189 10.54 -16.04 3.32
CA SER A 189 10.12 -15.46 2.02
C SER A 189 9.16 -16.39 1.28
N TYR A 190 9.38 -17.71 1.32
CA TYR A 190 8.47 -18.68 0.72
C TYR A 190 7.04 -18.59 1.30
N VAL A 191 6.90 -18.42 2.62
CA VAL A 191 5.59 -18.23 3.29
C VAL A 191 4.89 -16.99 2.75
N TYR A 192 5.57 -15.83 2.74
CA TYR A 192 4.97 -14.58 2.28
C TYR A 192 4.58 -14.63 0.80
N ILE A 193 5.40 -15.24 -0.05
CA ILE A 193 5.10 -15.41 -1.48
C ILE A 193 3.86 -16.28 -1.66
N CYS A 194 3.81 -17.45 -1.02
CA CYS A 194 2.65 -18.34 -1.12
C CYS A 194 1.38 -17.68 -0.57
N PHE A 195 1.49 -16.94 0.52
CA PHE A 195 0.37 -16.22 1.11
C PHE A 195 -0.18 -15.14 0.16
N ARG A 196 0.69 -14.28 -0.37
CA ARG A 196 0.29 -13.20 -1.28
C ARG A 196 -0.23 -13.74 -2.63
N GLU A 197 0.40 -14.79 -3.18
CA GLU A 197 -0.10 -15.51 -4.35
C GLU A 197 -1.51 -16.05 -4.10
N GLY A 198 -1.74 -16.63 -2.91
CA GLY A 198 -3.05 -17.13 -2.48
C GLY A 198 -4.10 -16.03 -2.38
N LEU A 199 -3.75 -14.85 -1.84
CA LEU A 199 -4.66 -13.70 -1.80
C LEU A 199 -5.07 -13.26 -3.22
N CYS A 200 -4.13 -13.23 -4.17
CA CYS A 200 -4.45 -12.89 -5.56
C CYS A 200 -5.43 -13.90 -6.18
N TYR A 201 -5.25 -15.21 -5.96
CA TYR A 201 -6.20 -16.22 -6.39
C TYR A 201 -7.59 -16.08 -5.74
N LYS A 202 -7.66 -15.63 -4.49
CA LYS A 202 -8.93 -15.33 -3.83
C LYS A 202 -9.67 -14.18 -4.52
N GLU A 203 -8.96 -13.11 -4.89
CA GLU A 203 -9.50 -11.95 -5.59
C GLU A 203 -9.96 -12.28 -7.03
N THR A 204 -9.32 -13.25 -7.70
CA THR A 204 -9.76 -13.77 -9.01
C THR A 204 -10.87 -14.83 -8.89
N ASN A 205 -11.37 -15.09 -7.68
CA ASN A 205 -12.38 -16.10 -7.37
C ASN A 205 -11.93 -17.55 -7.65
N GLU A 206 -10.65 -17.81 -7.70
CA GLU A 206 -10.06 -19.13 -7.84
C GLU A 206 -9.78 -19.76 -6.48
N ILE A 207 -10.86 -20.03 -5.73
CA ILE A 207 -10.81 -20.37 -4.30
C ILE A 207 -9.98 -21.64 -4.02
N GLN A 208 -10.03 -22.65 -4.89
CA GLN A 208 -9.27 -23.89 -4.69
C GLN A 208 -7.75 -23.64 -4.85
N GLU A 209 -7.34 -22.81 -5.82
CA GLU A 209 -5.93 -22.45 -5.99
C GLU A 209 -5.44 -21.58 -4.84
N SER A 210 -6.26 -20.61 -4.38
CA SER A 210 -5.99 -19.84 -3.18
C SER A 210 -5.71 -20.76 -1.98
N TYR A 211 -6.57 -21.74 -1.74
CA TYR A 211 -6.38 -22.73 -0.68
C TYR A 211 -5.05 -23.50 -0.82
N ASN A 212 -4.73 -23.98 -2.04
CA ASN A 212 -3.51 -24.72 -2.32
C ASN A 212 -2.23 -23.89 -2.05
N LYS A 213 -2.30 -22.57 -2.26
CA LYS A 213 -1.17 -21.69 -1.98
C LYS A 213 -1.06 -21.36 -0.50
N ILE A 214 -2.16 -21.01 0.16
CA ILE A 214 -2.11 -20.64 1.58
C ILE A 214 -1.80 -21.84 2.47
N ILE A 215 -2.25 -23.06 2.15
CA ILE A 215 -1.82 -24.26 2.89
C ILE A 215 -0.30 -24.49 2.77
N SER A 216 0.29 -24.12 1.60
CA SER A 216 1.74 -24.20 1.42
C SER A 216 2.48 -23.16 2.31
N ALA A 217 1.88 -22.00 2.57
CA ALA A 217 2.38 -21.02 3.53
C ALA A 217 2.25 -21.53 4.97
N VAL A 218 1.08 -22.05 5.33
CA VAL A 218 0.80 -22.61 6.68
C VAL A 218 1.78 -23.73 7.05
N LYS A 219 2.22 -24.54 6.09
CA LYS A 219 3.22 -25.61 6.33
C LYS A 219 4.54 -25.11 6.91
N TYR A 220 4.93 -23.89 6.60
CA TYR A 220 6.19 -23.27 7.04
C TYR A 220 5.95 -22.05 7.94
N ILE A 221 4.76 -21.89 8.52
CA ILE A 221 4.36 -20.70 9.29
C ILE A 221 5.21 -20.46 10.54
N ASP A 222 5.84 -21.52 11.08
CA ASP A 222 6.70 -21.41 12.27
C ASP A 222 7.95 -20.54 12.01
N TYR A 223 8.34 -20.36 10.73
CA TYR A 223 9.46 -19.49 10.35
C TYR A 223 9.08 -18.00 10.31
N ILE A 224 7.80 -17.65 10.46
CA ILE A 224 7.36 -16.28 10.68
C ILE A 224 7.52 -15.95 12.15
N GLU A 225 8.17 -14.84 12.46
CA GLU A 225 8.41 -14.42 13.84
C GLU A 225 7.26 -13.57 14.39
N ASP A 226 6.71 -12.68 13.54
CA ASP A 226 5.65 -11.76 13.93
C ASP A 226 4.32 -12.50 14.18
N PRO A 227 3.77 -12.44 15.41
CA PRO A 227 2.48 -13.04 15.73
C PRO A 227 1.33 -12.47 14.90
N LYS A 228 1.37 -11.17 14.57
CA LYS A 228 0.33 -10.53 13.76
C LYS A 228 0.25 -11.12 12.36
N ASP A 229 1.40 -11.36 11.72
CA ASP A 229 1.43 -11.99 10.41
C ASP A 229 0.96 -13.44 10.46
N LYS A 230 1.32 -14.20 11.53
CA LYS A 230 0.75 -15.54 11.74
C LYS A 230 -0.77 -15.50 11.89
N GLY A 231 -1.28 -14.54 12.65
CA GLY A 231 -2.72 -14.32 12.83
C GLY A 231 -3.42 -14.09 11.50
N LYS A 232 -2.89 -13.19 10.66
CA LYS A 232 -3.44 -12.89 9.33
C LYS A 232 -3.44 -14.12 8.41
N ILE A 233 -2.33 -14.87 8.36
CA ILE A 233 -2.24 -16.07 7.52
C ILE A 233 -3.25 -17.13 7.97
N TYR A 234 -3.39 -17.37 9.27
CA TYR A 234 -4.38 -18.31 9.80
C TYR A 234 -5.82 -17.83 9.57
N GLN A 235 -6.08 -16.53 9.68
CA GLN A 235 -7.40 -15.96 9.41
C GLN A 235 -7.80 -16.18 7.95
N GLU A 236 -6.91 -15.86 7.00
CA GLU A 236 -7.19 -16.10 5.58
C GLU A 236 -7.36 -17.59 5.27
N PHE A 237 -6.58 -18.44 5.93
CA PHE A 237 -6.77 -19.88 5.78
C PHE A 237 -8.08 -20.37 6.38
N ALA A 238 -8.52 -19.80 7.49
CA ALA A 238 -9.83 -20.10 8.10
C ALA A 238 -10.99 -19.69 7.16
N THR A 239 -10.93 -18.50 6.55
CA THR A 239 -11.95 -18.05 5.60
C THR A 239 -12.05 -18.97 4.38
N LEU A 240 -10.93 -19.47 3.85
CA LEU A 240 -10.93 -20.44 2.77
C LEU A 240 -11.48 -21.82 3.20
N ASN A 241 -11.22 -22.22 4.46
CA ASN A 241 -11.83 -23.43 5.02
C ASN A 241 -13.33 -23.30 5.17
N ILE A 242 -13.85 -22.11 5.53
CA ILE A 242 -15.30 -21.83 5.53
C ILE A 242 -15.84 -21.98 4.12
N LEU A 243 -15.27 -21.26 3.13
CA LEU A 243 -15.74 -21.28 1.74
C LEU A 243 -15.76 -22.70 1.12
N LEU A 244 -14.77 -23.53 1.47
CA LEU A 244 -14.66 -24.90 0.98
C LEU A 244 -15.34 -25.93 1.89
N ASN A 245 -16.06 -25.48 2.93
CA ASN A 245 -16.75 -26.32 3.92
C ASN A 245 -15.86 -27.43 4.49
N LYS A 246 -14.63 -27.07 4.95
CA LYS A 246 -13.66 -28.03 5.50
C LYS A 246 -13.93 -28.31 6.98
N VAL A 247 -13.65 -29.55 7.40
CA VAL A 247 -13.87 -30.01 8.79
C VAL A 247 -12.98 -29.26 9.80
N GLU A 248 -11.77 -28.85 9.42
CA GLU A 248 -10.80 -28.21 10.32
C GLU A 248 -11.00 -26.71 10.49
N THR A 249 -12.08 -26.13 10.02
CA THR A 249 -12.37 -24.68 10.06
C THR A 249 -12.19 -24.09 11.45
N ASP A 250 -12.82 -24.66 12.48
CA ASP A 250 -12.76 -24.16 13.85
C ASP A 250 -11.33 -24.17 14.43
N LYS A 251 -10.52 -25.15 14.04
CA LYS A 251 -9.10 -25.21 14.43
C LYS A 251 -8.34 -23.98 13.94
N TYR A 252 -8.54 -23.56 12.68
CA TYR A 252 -7.81 -22.44 12.12
C TYR A 252 -8.36 -21.09 12.58
N ILE A 253 -9.67 -20.97 12.83
CA ILE A 253 -10.25 -19.82 13.52
C ILE A 253 -9.61 -19.64 14.90
N ASN A 254 -9.49 -20.71 15.68
CA ASN A 254 -8.87 -20.67 17.01
C ASN A 254 -7.38 -20.33 16.95
N LEU A 255 -6.65 -20.82 15.95
CA LEU A 255 -5.24 -20.44 15.74
C LEU A 255 -5.11 -18.96 15.36
N ALA A 256 -5.93 -18.45 14.47
CA ALA A 256 -5.95 -17.01 14.13
C ALA A 256 -6.16 -16.18 15.39
N ARG A 257 -7.20 -16.48 16.18
CA ARG A 257 -7.52 -15.80 17.43
C ARG A 257 -6.36 -15.83 18.44
N LYS A 258 -5.70 -17.00 18.58
CA LYS A 258 -4.53 -17.15 19.47
C LYS A 258 -3.42 -16.16 19.15
N TYR A 259 -3.16 -15.92 17.87
CA TYR A 259 -2.09 -15.02 17.42
C TYR A 259 -2.54 -13.55 17.31
N GLN A 260 -3.83 -13.28 17.22
CA GLN A 260 -4.40 -11.92 17.34
C GLN A 260 -4.34 -11.40 18.79
N GLY A 261 -4.30 -12.31 19.76
CA GLY A 261 -4.12 -11.99 21.18
C GLY A 261 -5.19 -11.07 21.73
N ASP A 262 -4.77 -9.96 22.35
CA ASP A 262 -5.65 -8.96 22.97
C ASP A 262 -6.06 -7.83 22.00
N ASP A 263 -5.75 -7.94 20.71
CA ASP A 263 -6.19 -6.97 19.70
C ASP A 263 -7.66 -7.20 19.35
N LEU A 264 -8.56 -6.64 20.19
CA LEU A 264 -10.00 -6.82 20.07
C LEU A 264 -10.56 -6.27 18.74
N VAL A 265 -9.91 -5.24 18.16
CA VAL A 265 -10.30 -4.69 16.86
C VAL A 265 -10.05 -5.72 15.76
N GLU A 266 -8.87 -6.34 15.75
CA GLU A 266 -8.52 -7.38 14.79
C GLU A 266 -9.41 -8.62 14.94
N VAL A 267 -9.66 -9.06 16.18
CA VAL A 267 -10.56 -10.19 16.49
C VAL A 267 -11.97 -9.92 15.98
N ALA A 268 -12.51 -8.72 16.23
CA ALA A 268 -13.85 -8.35 15.77
C ALA A 268 -13.95 -8.28 14.25
N ASN A 269 -12.95 -7.70 13.58
CA ASN A 269 -12.90 -7.66 12.12
C ASN A 269 -12.85 -9.08 11.52
N SER A 270 -12.05 -9.97 12.10
CA SER A 270 -11.95 -11.37 11.67
C SER A 270 -13.27 -12.11 11.82
N LYS A 271 -13.99 -11.90 12.91
CA LYS A 271 -15.33 -12.50 13.12
C LYS A 271 -16.34 -11.96 12.12
N ALA A 272 -16.38 -10.65 11.89
CA ALA A 272 -17.28 -10.07 10.90
C ALA A 272 -16.98 -10.60 9.48
N GLU A 273 -15.71 -10.84 9.17
CA GLU A 273 -15.30 -11.45 7.91
C GLU A 273 -15.74 -12.93 7.83
N ASN A 274 -15.57 -13.71 8.88
CA ASN A 274 -16.08 -15.08 8.95
C ASN A 274 -17.59 -15.09 8.71
N GLY A 275 -18.35 -14.19 9.33
CA GLY A 275 -19.79 -14.02 9.11
C GLY A 275 -20.14 -13.81 7.64
N LYS A 276 -19.39 -12.94 6.94
CA LYS A 276 -19.56 -12.73 5.49
C LYS A 276 -19.36 -14.02 4.69
N TYR A 277 -18.37 -14.84 5.03
CA TYR A 277 -18.12 -16.10 4.32
C TYR A 277 -19.11 -17.22 4.70
N TYR A 278 -19.61 -17.24 5.93
CA TYR A 278 -20.72 -18.13 6.30
C TYR A 278 -21.99 -17.81 5.51
N PHE A 279 -22.31 -16.53 5.27
CA PHE A 279 -23.39 -16.17 4.35
C PHE A 279 -23.15 -16.69 2.93
N ALA A 280 -21.93 -16.60 2.41
CA ALA A 280 -21.60 -17.09 1.08
C ALA A 280 -21.87 -18.59 0.90
N ILE A 281 -21.73 -19.39 1.95
CA ILE A 281 -22.06 -20.82 1.96
C ILE A 281 -23.48 -21.12 2.46
N ARG A 282 -24.30 -20.07 2.71
CA ARG A 282 -25.68 -20.15 3.19
C ARG A 282 -25.86 -20.71 4.61
N ASP A 283 -24.85 -20.64 5.45
CA ASP A 283 -24.93 -20.89 6.89
C ASP A 283 -25.27 -19.58 7.62
N ASN A 284 -26.52 -19.12 7.43
CA ASN A 284 -27.00 -17.85 7.97
C ASN A 284 -26.94 -17.79 9.50
N VAL A 285 -27.15 -18.93 10.17
CA VAL A 285 -27.14 -18.98 11.63
C VAL A 285 -25.73 -18.61 12.16
N LYS A 286 -24.72 -19.33 11.70
CA LYS A 286 -23.34 -19.02 12.08
C LYS A 286 -22.91 -17.62 11.64
N ALA A 287 -23.33 -17.17 10.46
CA ALA A 287 -23.04 -15.84 9.96
C ALA A 287 -23.53 -14.74 10.91
N ILE A 288 -24.77 -14.86 11.36
CA ILE A 288 -25.40 -13.89 12.29
C ILE A 288 -24.70 -13.93 13.66
N ASP A 289 -24.41 -15.13 14.17
CA ASP A 289 -23.74 -15.29 15.46
C ASP A 289 -22.33 -14.68 15.45
N GLU A 290 -21.53 -14.93 14.40
CA GLU A 290 -20.21 -14.32 14.24
C GLU A 290 -20.28 -12.79 14.18
N ILE A 291 -21.25 -12.21 13.45
CA ILE A 291 -21.41 -10.76 13.36
C ILE A 291 -21.86 -10.16 14.70
N ARG A 292 -22.78 -10.79 15.43
CA ARG A 292 -23.21 -10.34 16.76
C ARG A 292 -22.03 -10.33 17.74
N GLU A 293 -21.31 -11.44 17.83
CA GLU A 293 -20.13 -11.53 18.68
C GLU A 293 -19.05 -10.51 18.28
N ALA A 294 -18.87 -10.25 16.98
CA ALA A 294 -17.94 -9.24 16.49
C ALA A 294 -18.32 -7.83 17.01
N ILE A 295 -19.61 -7.47 16.96
CA ILE A 295 -20.13 -6.19 17.46
C ILE A 295 -19.97 -6.07 18.98
N ASP A 296 -20.17 -7.17 19.71
CA ASP A 296 -20.06 -7.17 21.17
C ASP A 296 -18.59 -7.02 21.63
N ILE A 297 -17.65 -7.60 20.90
CA ILE A 297 -16.21 -7.59 21.21
C ILE A 297 -15.54 -6.28 20.81
N PHE A 298 -16.02 -5.61 19.76
CA PHE A 298 -15.35 -4.40 19.23
C PHE A 298 -15.26 -3.30 20.30
N PRO A 299 -14.07 -2.69 20.55
CA PRO A 299 -13.90 -1.63 21.54
C PRO A 299 -14.74 -0.40 21.19
N LYS A 300 -15.64 0.00 22.10
CA LYS A 300 -16.56 1.12 21.87
C LYS A 300 -15.92 2.47 22.13
N GLU A 301 -14.76 2.49 22.78
CA GLU A 301 -13.95 3.69 23.06
C GLU A 301 -13.35 4.28 21.78
N SER A 302 -13.08 3.46 20.78
CA SER A 302 -12.65 3.88 19.43
C SER A 302 -13.86 4.27 18.57
N GLU A 303 -14.57 5.26 19.00
CA GLU A 303 -15.91 5.63 18.53
C GLU A 303 -16.03 5.75 17.01
N ARG A 304 -15.09 6.43 16.32
CA ARG A 304 -15.08 6.58 14.86
C ARG A 304 -14.84 5.25 14.14
N GLU A 305 -13.90 4.47 14.64
CA GLU A 305 -13.60 3.14 14.09
C GLU A 305 -14.76 2.18 14.31
N TYR A 306 -15.41 2.27 15.47
CA TYR A 306 -16.58 1.48 15.79
C TYR A 306 -17.74 1.76 14.83
N VAL A 307 -18.04 3.04 14.53
CA VAL A 307 -19.09 3.38 13.55
C VAL A 307 -18.73 2.84 12.16
N ASN A 308 -17.48 2.97 11.71
CA ASN A 308 -17.03 2.37 10.45
C ASN A 308 -17.23 0.85 10.43
N PHE A 309 -16.93 0.20 11.54
CA PHE A 309 -17.11 -1.24 11.70
C PHE A 309 -18.60 -1.63 11.64
N LEU A 310 -19.47 -0.92 12.36
CA LEU A 310 -20.92 -1.13 12.30
C LEU A 310 -21.47 -0.97 10.89
N ILE A 311 -21.02 0.04 10.14
CA ILE A 311 -21.40 0.28 8.75
C ILE A 311 -21.03 -0.91 7.86
N LYS A 312 -19.85 -1.53 8.04
CA LYS A 312 -19.44 -2.74 7.32
C LYS A 312 -20.33 -3.93 7.67
N CYS A 313 -20.68 -4.09 8.94
CA CYS A 313 -21.61 -5.14 9.38
C CYS A 313 -23.01 -4.95 8.77
N ILE A 314 -23.51 -3.71 8.75
CA ILE A 314 -24.80 -3.36 8.14
C ILE A 314 -24.81 -3.71 6.65
N ASP A 315 -23.76 -3.36 5.92
CA ASP A 315 -23.63 -3.67 4.50
C ASP A 315 -23.70 -5.19 4.25
N THR A 316 -22.94 -5.96 5.04
CA THR A 316 -22.95 -7.43 4.95
C THR A 316 -24.35 -7.99 5.21
N LEU A 317 -25.03 -7.53 6.25
CA LEU A 317 -26.37 -7.97 6.62
C LEU A 317 -27.41 -7.55 5.57
N TYR A 318 -27.33 -6.31 5.06
CA TYR A 318 -28.19 -5.79 4.00
C TYR A 318 -28.09 -6.62 2.72
N CYS A 319 -26.86 -6.93 2.28
CA CYS A 319 -26.64 -7.77 1.09
C CYS A 319 -27.20 -9.17 1.24
N ASN A 320 -27.25 -9.71 2.47
CA ASN A 320 -27.76 -11.05 2.76
C ASN A 320 -29.20 -11.06 3.26
N ASN A 321 -29.90 -9.93 3.16
CA ASN A 321 -31.33 -9.79 3.50
C ASN A 321 -31.67 -9.98 4.98
N GLU A 322 -30.70 -9.83 5.89
CA GLU A 322 -30.87 -9.86 7.34
C GLU A 322 -31.26 -8.46 7.88
N ILE A 323 -32.48 -8.03 7.49
CA ILE A 323 -32.92 -6.65 7.60
C ILE A 323 -33.14 -6.20 9.05
N ASP A 324 -33.71 -7.05 9.91
CA ASP A 324 -34.04 -6.68 11.28
C ASP A 324 -32.79 -6.38 12.12
N LEU A 325 -31.79 -7.25 12.00
CA LEU A 325 -30.49 -7.03 12.68
C LEU A 325 -29.78 -5.80 12.12
N ALA A 326 -29.72 -5.65 10.79
CA ALA A 326 -29.14 -4.48 10.14
C ALA A 326 -29.80 -3.18 10.61
N PHE A 327 -31.11 -3.18 10.79
CA PHE A 327 -31.89 -2.01 11.23
C PHE A 327 -31.53 -1.58 12.66
N SER A 328 -31.42 -2.54 13.60
CA SER A 328 -31.05 -2.27 14.99
C SER A 328 -29.64 -1.69 15.11
N ILE A 329 -28.69 -2.21 14.32
CA ILE A 329 -27.30 -1.72 14.28
C ILE A 329 -27.22 -0.34 13.63
N CYS A 330 -28.02 -0.12 12.58
CA CYS A 330 -28.03 1.14 11.84
C CYS A 330 -28.45 2.33 12.72
N ASP A 331 -29.40 2.17 13.63
CA ASP A 331 -29.79 3.23 14.56
C ASP A 331 -28.65 3.60 15.52
N THR A 332 -27.91 2.62 16.00
CA THR A 332 -26.72 2.85 16.82
C THR A 332 -25.63 3.59 16.02
N ALA A 333 -25.33 3.12 14.81
CA ALA A 333 -24.33 3.75 13.95
C ALA A 333 -24.69 5.20 13.60
N LEU A 334 -25.96 5.47 13.30
CA LEU A 334 -26.45 6.81 12.98
C LEU A 334 -26.33 7.76 14.16
N ASN A 335 -26.77 7.35 15.34
CA ASN A 335 -26.68 8.18 16.56
C ASN A 335 -25.22 8.54 16.87
N LEU A 336 -24.32 7.58 16.82
CA LEU A 336 -22.90 7.82 17.05
C LEU A 336 -22.29 8.72 15.95
N ALA A 337 -22.60 8.49 14.68
CA ALA A 337 -22.09 9.31 13.57
C ALA A 337 -22.49 10.79 13.74
N ILE A 338 -23.72 11.05 14.16
CA ILE A 338 -24.21 12.42 14.44
C ILE A 338 -23.44 13.04 15.62
N CYS A 339 -23.22 12.28 16.71
CA CYS A 339 -22.48 12.75 17.86
C CYS A 339 -21.05 13.21 17.50
N PHE A 340 -20.37 12.48 16.58
CA PHE A 340 -19.01 12.84 16.13
C PHE A 340 -18.96 13.93 15.08
N ASN A 341 -20.11 14.28 14.51
CA ASN A 341 -20.21 15.26 13.41
C ASN A 341 -19.28 14.94 12.21
N ASP A 342 -19.06 13.63 11.94
CA ASP A 342 -18.29 13.19 10.78
C ASP A 342 -19.22 13.04 9.58
N LEU A 343 -19.05 13.93 8.60
CA LEU A 343 -19.94 14.02 7.44
C LEU A 343 -19.99 12.73 6.61
N HIS A 344 -18.86 12.02 6.49
CA HIS A 344 -18.80 10.76 5.73
C HIS A 344 -19.56 9.64 6.45
N LEU A 345 -19.41 9.54 7.77
CA LEU A 345 -20.12 8.55 8.58
C LEU A 345 -21.62 8.83 8.63
N ILE A 346 -21.98 10.10 8.79
CA ILE A 346 -23.40 10.55 8.78
C ILE A 346 -24.06 10.18 7.44
N GLU A 347 -23.37 10.50 6.33
CA GLU A 347 -23.84 10.18 4.99
C GLU A 347 -24.11 8.68 4.84
N ARG A 348 -23.13 7.83 5.18
CA ARG A 348 -23.25 6.38 5.04
C ARG A 348 -24.34 5.80 5.95
N ALA A 349 -24.46 6.28 7.18
CA ALA A 349 -25.49 5.84 8.11
C ALA A 349 -26.91 6.22 7.61
N TYR A 350 -27.10 7.45 7.10
CA TYR A 350 -28.35 7.84 6.46
C TYR A 350 -28.65 7.01 5.22
N TYR A 351 -27.66 6.75 4.38
CA TYR A 351 -27.79 5.92 3.20
C TYR A 351 -28.33 4.52 3.54
N PHE A 352 -27.63 3.81 4.44
CA PHE A 352 -28.09 2.47 4.82
C PHE A 352 -29.46 2.48 5.50
N LYS A 353 -29.76 3.50 6.31
CA LYS A 353 -31.10 3.64 6.88
C LYS A 353 -32.17 3.78 5.80
N GLY A 354 -31.92 4.60 4.78
CA GLY A 354 -32.81 4.76 3.63
C GLY A 354 -32.96 3.47 2.83
N MET A 355 -31.86 2.75 2.57
CA MET A 355 -31.87 1.49 1.83
C MET A 355 -32.61 0.37 2.57
N LEU A 356 -32.42 0.26 3.89
CA LEU A 356 -33.14 -0.69 4.75
C LEU A 356 -34.65 -0.41 4.76
N LEU A 357 -35.05 0.86 4.82
CA LEU A 357 -36.44 1.28 4.75
C LEU A 357 -37.06 0.93 3.38
N GLN A 358 -36.33 1.10 2.29
CA GLN A 358 -36.81 0.69 0.96
C GLN A 358 -36.99 -0.82 0.86
N LYS A 359 -36.08 -1.62 1.39
CA LYS A 359 -36.24 -3.09 1.48
C LYS A 359 -37.53 -3.49 2.22
N ASN A 360 -37.88 -2.73 3.28
CA ASN A 360 -39.13 -2.91 4.03
C ASN A 360 -40.34 -2.22 3.38
N LYS A 361 -40.21 -1.72 2.14
CA LYS A 361 -41.27 -1.00 1.40
C LYS A 361 -41.80 0.26 2.09
N ARG A 362 -41.06 0.80 3.04
CA ARG A 362 -41.38 2.05 3.76
C ARG A 362 -40.79 3.25 2.98
N TYR A 363 -41.21 3.40 1.72
CA TYR A 363 -40.62 4.34 0.78
C TYR A 363 -40.72 5.82 1.21
N ARG A 364 -41.82 6.23 1.86
CA ARG A 364 -42.00 7.60 2.36
C ARG A 364 -41.01 7.96 3.46
N GLU A 365 -40.68 7.04 4.32
CA GLU A 365 -39.68 7.25 5.37
C GLU A 365 -38.26 7.15 4.78
N ALA A 366 -38.08 6.24 3.83
CA ALA A 366 -36.80 6.13 3.09
C ALA A 366 -36.43 7.43 2.38
N GLU A 367 -37.39 8.12 1.80
CA GLU A 367 -37.20 9.40 1.09
C GLU A 367 -36.47 10.43 1.96
N MET A 368 -36.89 10.57 3.22
CA MET A 368 -36.27 11.52 4.15
C MET A 368 -34.79 11.18 4.36
N TYR A 369 -34.46 9.93 4.67
CA TYR A 369 -33.07 9.53 4.92
C TYR A 369 -32.21 9.56 3.66
N MET A 370 -32.74 9.19 2.51
CA MET A 370 -32.03 9.26 1.24
C MET A 370 -31.73 10.72 0.82
N ASN A 371 -32.64 11.65 1.08
CA ASN A 371 -32.40 13.08 0.84
C ASN A 371 -31.29 13.60 1.76
N LEU A 372 -31.32 13.30 3.07
CA LEU A 372 -30.27 13.68 4.03
C LEU A 372 -28.89 13.10 3.65
N SER A 373 -28.86 11.83 3.23
CA SER A 373 -27.65 11.20 2.72
C SER A 373 -27.14 11.90 1.43
N THR A 374 -28.04 12.19 0.50
CA THR A 374 -27.69 12.87 -0.76
C THR A 374 -27.13 14.28 -0.54
N ASP A 375 -27.75 15.06 0.36
CA ASP A 375 -27.27 16.40 0.72
C ASP A 375 -25.88 16.35 1.38
N SER A 376 -25.62 15.34 2.19
CA SER A 376 -24.32 15.11 2.82
C SER A 376 -23.29 14.68 1.78
N LEU A 377 -23.65 13.72 0.92
CA LEU A 377 -22.77 13.19 -0.13
C LEU A 377 -22.26 14.28 -1.08
N PHE A 378 -23.14 15.19 -1.50
CA PHE A 378 -22.80 16.22 -2.50
C PHE A 378 -21.78 17.26 -2.01
N ARG A 379 -21.44 17.27 -0.74
CA ARG A 379 -20.38 18.13 -0.20
C ARG A 379 -18.98 17.63 -0.54
N PHE A 380 -18.81 16.33 -0.80
CA PHE A 380 -17.49 15.73 -1.04
C PHE A 380 -17.44 14.74 -2.22
N ALA A 381 -18.58 14.27 -2.72
CA ALA A 381 -18.65 13.23 -3.74
C ALA A 381 -18.09 13.68 -5.09
N ASN A 382 -17.40 12.76 -5.74
CA ASN A 382 -17.01 12.88 -7.14
C ASN A 382 -18.20 12.71 -8.10
N ARG A 383 -17.95 12.82 -9.42
CA ARG A 383 -19.03 12.74 -10.43
C ARG A 383 -19.67 11.36 -10.51
N GLU A 384 -18.88 10.30 -10.38
CA GLU A 384 -19.37 8.93 -10.46
C GLU A 384 -20.27 8.58 -9.27
N GLU A 385 -19.89 8.98 -8.06
CA GLU A 385 -20.69 8.79 -6.86
C GLU A 385 -22.02 9.56 -6.93
N ARG A 386 -21.99 10.79 -7.44
CA ARG A 386 -23.21 11.58 -7.68
C ARG A 386 -24.12 10.95 -8.73
N TYR A 387 -23.55 10.40 -9.80
CA TYR A 387 -24.29 9.69 -10.84
C TYR A 387 -25.03 8.49 -10.25
N LYS A 388 -24.35 7.63 -9.49
CA LYS A 388 -24.95 6.47 -8.83
C LYS A 388 -26.09 6.89 -7.88
N ARG A 389 -25.86 7.94 -7.07
CA ARG A 389 -26.87 8.43 -6.13
C ARG A 389 -28.11 8.99 -6.86
N TYR A 390 -27.94 9.67 -7.98
CA TYR A 390 -29.11 10.14 -8.76
C TYR A 390 -29.95 8.99 -9.32
N LEU A 391 -29.31 7.89 -9.74
CA LEU A 391 -30.04 6.70 -10.18
C LEU A 391 -30.82 6.06 -9.02
N GLU A 392 -30.21 5.94 -7.84
CA GLU A 392 -30.86 5.41 -6.64
C GLU A 392 -32.06 6.27 -6.21
N MET A 393 -31.93 7.60 -6.30
CA MET A 393 -33.03 8.51 -6.03
C MET A 393 -34.15 8.40 -7.07
N ALA A 394 -33.80 8.23 -8.34
CA ALA A 394 -34.79 8.00 -9.39
C ALA A 394 -35.58 6.72 -9.15
N ASP A 395 -34.93 5.61 -8.75
CA ASP A 395 -35.57 4.34 -8.39
C ASP A 395 -36.50 4.49 -7.18
N LEU A 396 -36.06 5.19 -6.14
CA LEU A 396 -36.90 5.50 -4.98
C LEU A 396 -38.17 6.24 -5.36
N TYR A 397 -38.08 7.30 -6.18
CA TYR A 397 -39.27 8.05 -6.61
C TYR A 397 -40.15 7.29 -7.60
N TYR A 398 -39.57 6.36 -8.37
CA TYR A 398 -40.35 5.40 -9.17
C TYR A 398 -41.21 4.53 -8.26
N ASN A 399 -40.63 3.98 -7.19
CA ASN A 399 -41.34 3.16 -6.21
C ASN A 399 -42.39 3.93 -5.38
N LEU A 400 -42.22 5.25 -5.25
CA LEU A 400 -43.19 6.17 -4.65
C LEU A 400 -44.34 6.55 -5.60
N ASN A 401 -44.27 6.17 -6.90
CA ASN A 401 -45.15 6.61 -7.98
C ASN A 401 -45.07 8.15 -8.24
N GLU A 402 -43.97 8.78 -7.94
CA GLU A 402 -43.69 10.21 -8.17
C GLU A 402 -42.94 10.44 -9.46
N SER A 403 -43.61 10.28 -10.60
CA SER A 403 -43.03 10.32 -11.94
C SER A 403 -42.21 11.60 -12.22
N LYS A 404 -42.66 12.73 -11.70
CA LYS A 404 -41.98 14.03 -11.94
C LYS A 404 -40.58 14.06 -11.30
N GLU A 405 -40.48 13.65 -10.05
CA GLU A 405 -39.17 13.59 -9.34
C GLU A 405 -38.30 12.46 -9.89
N CYS A 406 -38.88 11.31 -10.23
CA CYS A 406 -38.17 10.22 -10.89
C CYS A 406 -37.48 10.70 -12.20
N ILE A 407 -38.22 11.36 -13.10
CA ILE A 407 -37.68 11.89 -14.35
C ILE A 407 -36.58 12.94 -14.06
N LYS A 408 -36.79 13.82 -13.11
CA LYS A 408 -35.81 14.84 -12.71
C LYS A 408 -34.48 14.20 -12.31
N TYR A 409 -34.48 13.24 -11.38
CA TYR A 409 -33.25 12.58 -10.91
C TYR A 409 -32.59 11.74 -12.01
N PHE A 410 -33.39 11.05 -12.82
CA PHE A 410 -32.86 10.33 -13.98
C PHE A 410 -32.19 11.29 -15.00
N THR A 411 -32.81 12.44 -15.27
CA THR A 411 -32.22 13.46 -16.16
C THR A 411 -30.91 14.01 -15.59
N LEU A 412 -30.83 14.23 -14.26
CA LEU A 412 -29.60 14.65 -13.60
C LEU A 412 -28.48 13.61 -13.76
N ALA A 413 -28.80 12.31 -13.60
CA ALA A 413 -27.86 11.22 -13.83
C ALA A 413 -27.34 11.23 -15.27
N MET A 414 -28.22 11.26 -16.28
CA MET A 414 -27.85 11.26 -17.70
C MET A 414 -26.99 12.48 -18.09
N ASN A 415 -27.20 13.62 -17.45
CA ASN A 415 -26.38 14.83 -17.70
C ASN A 415 -24.95 14.70 -17.11
N LEU A 416 -24.77 13.89 -16.05
CA LEU A 416 -23.44 13.59 -15.53
C LEU A 416 -22.73 12.54 -16.39
N GLU A 417 -23.43 11.51 -16.87
CA GLU A 417 -22.88 10.45 -17.72
C GLU A 417 -22.22 11.02 -18.99
N LYS A 418 -22.86 12.00 -19.64
CA LYS A 418 -22.29 12.67 -20.81
C LYS A 418 -20.99 13.43 -20.55
N LYS A 419 -20.61 13.59 -19.28
CA LYS A 419 -19.42 14.33 -18.83
C LYS A 419 -18.39 13.43 -18.13
N LEU A 420 -18.72 12.14 -17.95
CA LEU A 420 -17.81 11.07 -17.51
C LEU A 420 -17.03 10.54 -18.70
#